data_d02fc23e36fe6e0f5a962af3c8deab68
#
_entry.id   d02fc23e36fe6e0f5a962af3c8deab68
#
_cell.length_a   1.000
_cell.length_b   1.000
_cell.length_c   1.000
_cell.angle_alpha   90.00
_cell.angle_beta   90.00
_cell.angle_gamma   90.00
#
_symmetry.space_group_name_H-M   'P 1'
#
loop_
_entity.id
_entity.type
_entity.pdbx_description
1 polymer ?
#
loop_
_entity_poly.entity_id
_entity_poly.type
_entity_poly.pdbx_seq_one_letter_code
_entity_poly.pdbx_strand_id
1 'polypeptide(L)'
;MTTKIRFDWQDPFLIEQQLTSEERMIRDAAAAYCQDKLMPRVLEQFRHEKTDPAIFREMGELGLLGPTIPEQYGGAGLNYVSYGLIAREVERVDSGYRSMASVQSSLVMVPINEFGSEEQKQKYLPKLATGEYIGCFGLTEPDHGSDPGSMITRAKKVEGGYRLTGAKMWITNSPIADVFVVWAKEVSAEGNVGDIRGFILEKGWEGLSAPAIHG
;
A
#
# COMPACT_ATOMS: atom_id res chain seq x y z
N MET A 1 -28.32 -30.66 -28.04
CA MET A 1 -27.36 -29.89 -28.85
C MET A 1 -26.24 -29.46 -27.94
N THR A 2 -25.05 -30.03 -28.06
CA THR A 2 -23.85 -29.60 -27.29
C THR A 2 -23.38 -28.30 -27.87
N THR A 3 -23.60 -27.21 -27.14
CA THR A 3 -23.02 -25.89 -27.49
C THR A 3 -21.51 -26.05 -27.50
N LYS A 4 -20.87 -25.94 -28.66
CA LYS A 4 -19.41 -25.90 -28.74
C LYS A 4 -18.91 -24.69 -27.91
N ILE A 5 -18.20 -24.96 -26.85
CA ILE A 5 -17.52 -23.92 -26.06
C ILE A 5 -16.58 -23.21 -27.04
N ARG A 6 -16.84 -21.91 -27.25
CA ARG A 6 -15.94 -21.05 -28.05
C ARG A 6 -14.87 -20.47 -27.13
N PHE A 7 -13.61 -20.65 -27.50
CA PHE A 7 -12.51 -20.03 -26.75
C PHE A 7 -12.64 -18.51 -26.82
N ASP A 8 -12.62 -17.86 -25.65
CA ASP A 8 -12.57 -16.41 -25.52
C ASP A 8 -11.18 -16.01 -25.04
N TRP A 9 -10.42 -15.36 -25.92
CA TRP A 9 -9.07 -14.93 -25.62
C TRP A 9 -9.03 -13.75 -24.61
N GLN A 10 -10.13 -13.03 -24.43
CA GLN A 10 -10.24 -11.94 -23.45
C GLN A 10 -10.50 -12.47 -22.04
N ASP A 11 -11.16 -13.62 -21.93
CA ASP A 11 -11.42 -14.32 -20.68
C ASP A 11 -11.17 -15.84 -20.84
N PRO A 12 -9.90 -16.24 -21.08
CA PRO A 12 -9.57 -17.64 -21.39
C PRO A 12 -9.85 -18.61 -20.26
N PHE A 13 -9.94 -18.12 -19.02
CA PHE A 13 -10.25 -18.91 -17.82
C PHE A 13 -11.69 -18.77 -17.36
N LEU A 14 -12.55 -18.08 -18.12
CA LEU A 14 -13.95 -17.82 -17.79
C LEU A 14 -14.14 -17.23 -16.40
N ILE A 15 -13.25 -16.32 -16.01
CA ILE A 15 -13.25 -15.65 -14.69
C ILE A 15 -14.52 -14.83 -14.53
N GLU A 16 -14.98 -14.16 -15.59
CA GLU A 16 -16.18 -13.34 -15.58
C GLU A 16 -17.43 -14.11 -15.11
N GLN A 17 -17.52 -15.40 -15.45
CA GLN A 17 -18.65 -16.25 -15.06
C GLN A 17 -18.59 -16.67 -13.59
N GLN A 18 -17.43 -16.56 -12.94
CA GLN A 18 -17.20 -16.94 -11.55
C GLN A 18 -17.44 -15.79 -10.58
N LEU A 19 -17.45 -14.54 -11.08
CA LEU A 19 -17.64 -13.36 -10.25
C LEU A 19 -19.10 -13.22 -9.80
N THR A 20 -19.29 -12.80 -8.56
CA THR A 20 -20.58 -12.36 -8.03
C THR A 20 -21.04 -11.05 -8.68
N SER A 21 -22.29 -10.68 -8.50
CA SER A 21 -22.81 -9.37 -8.96
C SER A 21 -22.11 -8.20 -8.27
N GLU A 22 -21.77 -8.34 -6.99
CA GLU A 22 -21.07 -7.34 -6.20
C GLU A 22 -19.63 -7.15 -6.69
N GLU A 23 -18.88 -8.23 -6.90
CA GLU A 23 -17.53 -8.19 -7.44
C GLU A 23 -17.47 -7.53 -8.82
N ARG A 24 -18.48 -7.81 -9.67
CA ARG A 24 -18.61 -7.10 -10.97
C ARG A 24 -18.85 -5.62 -10.81
N MET A 25 -19.76 -5.21 -9.92
CA MET A 25 -20.01 -3.78 -9.65
C MET A 25 -18.75 -3.05 -9.17
N ILE A 26 -18.00 -3.66 -8.26
CA ILE A 26 -16.75 -3.11 -7.74
C ILE A 26 -15.72 -2.94 -8.87
N ARG A 27 -15.53 -3.99 -9.69
CA ARG A 27 -14.66 -3.93 -10.87
C ARG A 27 -15.07 -2.80 -11.82
N ASP A 28 -16.36 -2.71 -12.15
CA ASP A 28 -16.87 -1.74 -13.12
C ASP A 28 -16.72 -0.30 -12.59
N ALA A 29 -16.94 -0.07 -11.30
CA ALA A 29 -16.71 1.22 -10.65
C ALA A 29 -15.22 1.59 -10.67
N ALA A 30 -14.33 0.65 -10.34
CA ALA A 30 -12.89 0.85 -10.42
C ALA A 30 -12.44 1.15 -11.86
N ALA A 31 -12.93 0.37 -12.85
CA ALA A 31 -12.63 0.56 -14.26
C ALA A 31 -13.05 1.95 -14.74
N ALA A 32 -14.26 2.40 -14.41
CA ALA A 32 -14.76 3.72 -14.79
C ALA A 32 -13.85 4.82 -14.23
N TYR A 33 -13.54 4.80 -12.94
CA TYR A 33 -12.62 5.76 -12.32
C TYR A 33 -11.23 5.74 -13.00
N CYS A 34 -10.67 4.57 -13.21
CA CYS A 34 -9.35 4.41 -13.79
C CYS A 34 -9.27 4.99 -15.21
N GLN A 35 -10.27 4.71 -16.06
CA GLN A 35 -10.30 5.21 -17.43
C GLN A 35 -10.62 6.71 -17.51
N ASP A 36 -11.54 7.19 -16.68
CA ASP A 36 -12.00 8.58 -16.74
C ASP A 36 -11.06 9.56 -16.03
N LYS A 37 -10.39 9.13 -14.96
CA LYS A 37 -9.59 10.00 -14.10
C LYS A 37 -8.09 9.72 -14.14
N LEU A 38 -7.66 8.46 -14.13
CA LEU A 38 -6.23 8.14 -14.10
C LEU A 38 -5.60 8.12 -15.49
N MET A 39 -6.26 7.49 -16.47
CA MET A 39 -5.74 7.36 -17.83
C MET A 39 -5.35 8.71 -18.47
N PRO A 40 -6.15 9.80 -18.35
CA PRO A 40 -5.77 11.09 -18.90
C PRO A 40 -4.52 11.72 -18.29
N ARG A 41 -4.16 11.32 -17.05
CA ARG A 41 -3.03 11.91 -16.30
C ARG A 41 -1.71 11.16 -16.52
N VAL A 42 -1.76 9.86 -16.88
CA VAL A 42 -0.59 8.97 -16.82
C VAL A 42 0.58 9.46 -17.68
N LEU A 43 0.31 9.94 -18.89
CA LEU A 43 1.36 10.34 -19.83
C LEU A 43 2.18 11.52 -19.30
N GLU A 44 1.51 12.55 -18.78
CA GLU A 44 2.17 13.74 -18.24
C GLU A 44 2.89 13.44 -16.92
N GLN A 45 2.29 12.61 -16.07
CA GLN A 45 2.92 12.21 -14.81
C GLN A 45 4.16 11.35 -15.06
N PHE A 46 4.10 10.43 -15.99
CA PHE A 46 5.25 9.63 -16.41
C PHE A 46 6.38 10.49 -16.98
N ARG A 47 6.07 11.41 -17.90
CA ARG A 47 7.08 12.29 -18.53
C ARG A 47 7.80 13.21 -17.55
N HIS A 48 7.10 13.63 -16.51
CA HIS A 48 7.62 14.59 -15.53
C HIS A 48 8.02 13.94 -14.20
N GLU A 49 7.99 12.60 -14.12
CA GLU A 49 8.32 11.84 -12.89
C GLU A 49 7.57 12.36 -11.66
N LYS A 50 6.28 12.67 -11.84
CA LYS A 50 5.43 13.28 -10.80
C LYS A 50 4.21 12.40 -10.54
N THR A 51 3.78 12.41 -9.30
CA THR A 51 2.52 11.82 -8.87
C THR A 51 1.68 12.88 -8.18
N ASP A 52 0.40 12.94 -8.54
CA ASP A 52 -0.56 13.81 -7.88
C ASP A 52 -1.09 13.15 -6.60
N PRO A 53 -0.77 13.66 -5.39
CA PRO A 53 -1.27 13.09 -4.14
C PRO A 53 -2.79 13.10 -4.01
N ALA A 54 -3.50 13.95 -4.78
CA ALA A 54 -4.97 13.99 -4.79
C ALA A 54 -5.58 12.64 -5.21
N ILE A 55 -4.86 11.83 -5.97
CA ILE A 55 -5.29 10.48 -6.38
C ILE A 55 -5.63 9.61 -5.16
N PHE A 56 -4.90 9.73 -4.05
CA PHE A 56 -5.22 8.98 -2.83
C PHE A 56 -6.58 9.34 -2.27
N ARG A 57 -6.93 10.63 -2.24
CA ARG A 57 -8.25 11.07 -1.77
C ARG A 57 -9.37 10.62 -2.71
N GLU A 58 -9.16 10.74 -4.02
CA GLU A 58 -10.10 10.28 -5.02
C GLU A 58 -10.38 8.77 -4.89
N MET A 59 -9.32 7.97 -4.72
CA MET A 59 -9.44 6.52 -4.49
C MET A 59 -10.10 6.21 -3.14
N GLY A 60 -9.79 6.98 -2.10
CA GLY A 60 -10.39 6.83 -0.78
C GLY A 60 -11.88 7.10 -0.78
N GLU A 61 -12.34 8.17 -1.43
CA GLU A 61 -13.76 8.51 -1.61
C GLU A 61 -14.57 7.41 -2.31
N LEU A 62 -13.91 6.63 -3.17
CA LEU A 62 -14.50 5.51 -3.89
C LEU A 62 -14.36 4.16 -3.17
N GLY A 63 -13.74 4.12 -1.97
CA GLY A 63 -13.51 2.89 -1.22
C GLY A 63 -12.47 1.97 -1.87
N LEU A 64 -11.60 2.48 -2.74
CA LEU A 64 -10.58 1.71 -3.44
C LEU A 64 -9.29 1.54 -2.63
N LEU A 65 -9.15 2.27 -1.52
CA LEU A 65 -8.03 2.13 -0.57
C LEU A 65 -8.45 1.28 0.64
N GLY A 66 -7.62 0.33 1.02
CA GLY A 66 -7.90 -0.60 2.11
C GLY A 66 -9.20 -1.40 1.92
N PRO A 67 -9.49 -1.94 0.72
CA PRO A 67 -10.78 -2.58 0.46
C PRO A 67 -11.04 -3.79 1.37
N THR A 68 -10.01 -4.47 1.86
CA THR A 68 -10.13 -5.61 2.78
C THR A 68 -10.11 -5.25 4.26
N ILE A 69 -9.90 -3.98 4.61
CA ILE A 69 -9.91 -3.49 5.99
C ILE A 69 -11.36 -3.45 6.50
N PRO A 70 -11.61 -3.84 7.76
CA PRO A 70 -12.95 -3.80 8.34
C PRO A 70 -13.59 -2.40 8.30
N GLU A 71 -14.91 -2.36 8.11
CA GLU A 71 -15.69 -1.12 8.04
C GLU A 71 -15.53 -0.23 9.29
N GLN A 72 -15.39 -0.85 10.47
CA GLN A 72 -15.17 -0.12 11.73
C GLN A 72 -13.91 0.75 11.74
N TYR A 73 -12.95 0.48 10.83
CA TYR A 73 -11.73 1.27 10.65
C TYR A 73 -11.73 2.06 9.32
N GLY A 74 -12.90 2.19 8.69
CA GLY A 74 -13.06 2.97 7.47
C GLY A 74 -12.74 2.23 6.16
N GLY A 75 -12.43 0.93 6.24
CA GLY A 75 -12.29 0.07 5.06
C GLY A 75 -13.65 -0.34 4.49
N ALA A 76 -13.65 -1.06 3.38
CA ALA A 76 -14.87 -1.53 2.73
C ALA A 76 -15.28 -2.97 3.12
N GLY A 77 -14.47 -3.68 3.91
CA GLY A 77 -14.77 -5.05 4.38
C GLY A 77 -14.87 -6.08 3.27
N LEU A 78 -14.30 -5.81 2.10
CA LEU A 78 -14.42 -6.66 0.91
C LEU A 78 -13.47 -7.87 0.95
N ASN A 79 -13.75 -8.84 0.09
CA ASN A 79 -12.90 -10.00 -0.10
C ASN A 79 -11.68 -9.70 -0.99
N TYR A 80 -10.71 -10.64 -1.02
CA TYR A 80 -9.50 -10.49 -1.83
C TYR A 80 -9.74 -10.59 -3.34
N VAL A 81 -10.86 -11.19 -3.80
CA VAL A 81 -11.23 -11.18 -5.23
C VAL A 81 -11.54 -9.74 -5.65
N SER A 82 -12.36 -9.04 -4.88
CA SER A 82 -12.66 -7.62 -5.10
C SER A 82 -11.40 -6.75 -5.09
N TYR A 83 -10.49 -6.98 -4.15
CA TYR A 83 -9.20 -6.29 -4.12
C TYR A 83 -8.37 -6.57 -5.37
N GLY A 84 -8.30 -7.82 -5.81
CA GLY A 84 -7.60 -8.20 -7.04
C GLY A 84 -8.19 -7.55 -8.30
N LEU A 85 -9.52 -7.42 -8.36
CA LEU A 85 -10.20 -6.75 -9.46
C LEU A 85 -9.91 -5.24 -9.49
N ILE A 86 -9.94 -4.58 -8.34
CA ILE A 86 -9.52 -3.17 -8.21
C ILE A 86 -8.08 -2.99 -8.68
N ALA A 87 -7.16 -3.81 -8.15
CA ALA A 87 -5.74 -3.74 -8.50
C ALA A 87 -5.51 -3.93 -10.01
N ARG A 88 -6.25 -4.87 -10.64
CA ARG A 88 -6.19 -5.13 -12.07
C ARG A 88 -6.61 -3.91 -12.91
N GLU A 89 -7.68 -3.22 -12.53
CA GLU A 89 -8.15 -2.06 -13.27
C GLU A 89 -7.20 -0.86 -13.13
N VAL A 90 -6.58 -0.68 -11.95
CA VAL A 90 -5.54 0.34 -11.76
C VAL A 90 -4.27 -0.01 -12.55
N GLU A 91 -3.83 -1.29 -12.54
CA GLU A 91 -2.69 -1.78 -13.33
C GLU A 91 -2.87 -1.56 -14.84
N ARG A 92 -4.11 -1.65 -15.34
CA ARG A 92 -4.43 -1.38 -16.76
C ARG A 92 -4.08 0.03 -17.20
N VAL A 93 -4.02 0.97 -16.26
CA VAL A 93 -3.59 2.34 -16.53
C VAL A 93 -2.09 2.45 -16.41
N ASP A 94 -1.55 2.11 -15.24
CA ASP A 94 -0.13 2.25 -14.93
C ASP A 94 0.27 1.45 -13.69
N SER A 95 1.40 0.74 -13.79
CA SER A 95 1.95 -0.05 -12.68
C SER A 95 2.35 0.81 -11.48
N GLY A 96 2.75 2.06 -11.69
CA GLY A 96 3.07 3.01 -10.63
C GLY A 96 1.84 3.34 -9.78
N TYR A 97 0.70 3.62 -10.41
CA TYR A 97 -0.56 3.83 -9.70
C TYR A 97 -1.00 2.60 -8.92
N ARG A 98 -0.88 1.41 -9.52
CA ARG A 98 -1.19 0.18 -8.82
C ARG A 98 -0.25 -0.04 -7.64
N SER A 99 1.05 0.23 -7.79
CA SER A 99 2.02 0.14 -6.71
C SER A 99 1.68 1.08 -5.55
N MET A 100 1.34 2.35 -5.85
CA MET A 100 0.87 3.32 -4.85
C MET A 100 -0.31 2.79 -4.04
N ALA A 101 -1.36 2.34 -4.73
CA ALA A 101 -2.58 1.84 -4.10
C ALA A 101 -2.35 0.56 -3.29
N SER A 102 -1.50 -0.36 -3.79
CA SER A 102 -1.22 -1.61 -3.08
C SER A 102 -0.30 -1.41 -1.87
N VAL A 103 0.66 -0.48 -1.94
CA VAL A 103 1.46 -0.12 -0.75
C VAL A 103 0.55 0.43 0.34
N GLN A 104 -0.31 1.38 0.00
CA GLN A 104 -1.29 1.93 0.94
C GLN A 104 -2.15 0.82 1.56
N SER A 105 -2.82 0.05 0.73
CA SER A 105 -3.86 -0.89 1.15
C SER A 105 -3.29 -2.14 1.82
N SER A 106 -2.29 -2.80 1.22
CA SER A 106 -1.82 -4.10 1.69
C SER A 106 -0.55 -4.05 2.54
N LEU A 107 0.39 -3.15 2.24
CA LEU A 107 1.67 -3.11 2.98
C LEU A 107 1.64 -2.18 4.20
N VAL A 108 0.73 -1.20 4.23
CA VAL A 108 0.57 -0.27 5.35
C VAL A 108 -0.65 -0.61 6.17
N MET A 109 -1.84 -0.62 5.56
CA MET A 109 -3.08 -0.80 6.32
C MET A 109 -3.24 -2.21 6.88
N VAL A 110 -2.91 -3.26 6.12
CA VAL A 110 -3.04 -4.64 6.61
C VAL A 110 -2.14 -4.92 7.81
N PRO A 111 -0.83 -4.61 7.82
CA PRO A 111 -0.02 -4.80 9.02
C PRO A 111 -0.51 -4.02 10.23
N ILE A 112 -1.01 -2.79 10.05
CA ILE A 112 -1.60 -2.02 11.15
C ILE A 112 -2.86 -2.72 11.66
N ASN A 113 -3.72 -3.23 10.77
CA ASN A 113 -4.93 -3.96 11.14
C ASN A 113 -4.62 -5.27 11.89
N GLU A 114 -3.64 -6.03 11.42
CA GLU A 114 -3.34 -7.36 11.99
C GLU A 114 -2.54 -7.28 13.29
N PHE A 115 -1.59 -6.35 13.38
CA PHE A 115 -0.59 -6.33 14.44
C PHE A 115 -0.60 -5.06 15.30
N GLY A 116 -1.30 -4.02 14.88
CA GLY A 116 -1.40 -2.78 15.62
C GLY A 116 -2.28 -2.90 16.87
N SER A 117 -1.99 -2.06 17.88
CA SER A 117 -2.91 -1.88 19.01
C SER A 117 -4.22 -1.24 18.54
N GLU A 118 -5.28 -1.37 19.34
CA GLU A 118 -6.56 -0.74 19.02
C GLU A 118 -6.43 0.78 18.84
N GLU A 119 -5.60 1.42 19.66
CA GLU A 119 -5.30 2.84 19.55
C GLU A 119 -4.63 3.18 18.21
N GLN A 120 -3.68 2.35 17.76
CA GLN A 120 -3.02 2.54 16.47
C GLN A 120 -4.00 2.34 15.31
N LYS A 121 -4.86 1.32 15.36
CA LYS A 121 -5.88 1.07 14.34
C LYS A 121 -6.81 2.27 14.20
N GLN A 122 -7.37 2.76 15.30
CA GLN A 122 -8.27 3.90 15.33
C GLN A 122 -7.60 5.21 14.87
N LYS A 123 -6.31 5.37 15.17
CA LYS A 123 -5.56 6.57 14.79
C LYS A 123 -5.25 6.63 13.29
N TYR A 124 -4.83 5.50 12.71
CA TYR A 124 -4.23 5.51 11.37
C TYR A 124 -5.17 4.99 10.28
N LEU A 125 -5.91 3.90 10.52
CA LEU A 125 -6.64 3.22 9.45
C LEU A 125 -7.72 4.09 8.81
N PRO A 126 -8.56 4.85 9.55
CA PRO A 126 -9.59 5.68 8.93
C PRO A 126 -9.00 6.75 7.99
N LYS A 127 -7.87 7.36 8.38
CA LYS A 127 -7.22 8.40 7.59
C LYS A 127 -6.48 7.84 6.37
N LEU A 128 -5.95 6.62 6.49
CA LEU A 128 -5.35 5.90 5.37
C LEU A 128 -6.42 5.43 4.38
N ALA A 129 -7.58 4.99 4.86
CA ALA A 129 -8.70 4.55 4.03
C ALA A 129 -9.29 5.69 3.19
N THR A 130 -9.38 6.88 3.75
CA THR A 130 -9.87 8.08 3.04
C THR A 130 -8.80 8.75 2.17
N GLY A 131 -7.54 8.28 2.22
CA GLY A 131 -6.42 8.95 1.55
C GLY A 131 -6.05 10.31 2.14
N GLU A 132 -6.54 10.65 3.35
CA GLU A 132 -6.07 11.81 4.11
C GLU A 132 -4.61 11.64 4.51
N TYR A 133 -4.24 10.41 4.93
CA TYR A 133 -2.87 10.00 5.15
C TYR A 133 -2.39 9.09 4.03
N ILE A 134 -1.14 9.30 3.62
CA ILE A 134 -0.43 8.44 2.69
C ILE A 134 0.59 7.63 3.47
N GLY A 135 0.61 6.33 3.23
CA GLY A 135 1.53 5.41 3.88
C GLY A 135 2.63 4.89 2.96
N CYS A 136 3.77 4.53 3.55
CA CYS A 136 4.83 3.81 2.88
C CYS A 136 5.37 2.65 3.74
N PHE A 137 6.11 1.74 3.08
CA PHE A 137 6.58 0.50 3.69
C PHE A 137 8.10 0.37 3.54
N GLY A 138 8.82 0.67 4.62
CA GLY A 138 10.27 0.70 4.66
C GLY A 138 10.86 -0.65 5.05
N LEU A 139 10.99 -1.60 4.12
CA LEU A 139 11.63 -2.90 4.32
C LEU A 139 13.01 -2.95 3.67
N THR A 140 13.07 -2.74 2.36
CA THR A 140 14.27 -2.88 1.53
C THR A 140 15.36 -1.89 1.94
N GLU A 141 16.59 -2.37 1.99
CA GLU A 141 17.79 -1.57 2.22
C GLU A 141 18.70 -1.59 0.98
N PRO A 142 19.68 -0.67 0.87
CA PRO A 142 20.58 -0.64 -0.28
C PRO A 142 21.22 -1.99 -0.60
N ASP A 143 21.66 -2.71 0.42
CA ASP A 143 22.37 -4.01 0.28
C ASP A 143 21.52 -5.23 0.64
N HIS A 144 20.27 -5.03 1.06
CA HIS A 144 19.35 -6.08 1.55
C HIS A 144 17.98 -5.98 0.90
N GLY A 145 17.87 -6.38 -0.37
CA GLY A 145 16.62 -6.48 -1.12
C GLY A 145 15.99 -7.86 -1.03
N SER A 146 16.56 -8.85 -1.74
CA SER A 146 16.05 -10.23 -1.74
C SER A 146 16.27 -10.99 -0.43
N ASP A 147 17.16 -10.50 0.42
CA ASP A 147 17.38 -11.01 1.77
C ASP A 147 17.11 -9.93 2.83
N PRO A 148 15.84 -9.60 3.09
CA PRO A 148 15.47 -8.60 4.09
C PRO A 148 15.81 -9.05 5.52
N GLY A 149 15.98 -10.36 5.75
CA GLY A 149 16.41 -10.91 7.03
C GLY A 149 17.79 -10.42 7.47
N SER A 150 18.64 -10.06 6.52
CA SER A 150 20.00 -9.54 6.79
C SER A 150 20.02 -8.03 7.02
N MET A 151 18.88 -7.33 7.03
CA MET A 151 18.82 -5.87 7.23
C MET A 151 19.71 -5.38 8.36
N ILE A 152 20.27 -4.18 8.18
CA ILE A 152 21.14 -3.53 9.16
C ILE A 152 20.45 -2.42 9.95
N THR A 153 19.26 -1.96 9.55
CA THR A 153 18.48 -1.01 10.33
C THR A 153 18.19 -1.56 11.73
N ARG A 154 18.42 -0.75 12.75
CA ARG A 154 18.31 -1.11 14.16
C ARG A 154 17.29 -0.22 14.87
N ALA A 155 16.54 -0.83 15.78
CA ALA A 155 15.66 -0.18 16.73
C ALA A 155 16.18 -0.45 18.14
N LYS A 156 16.94 0.50 18.70
CA LYS A 156 17.50 0.38 20.06
C LYS A 156 16.46 0.82 21.08
N LYS A 157 16.24 -0.03 22.09
CA LYS A 157 15.36 0.31 23.20
C LYS A 157 15.95 1.47 24.01
N VAL A 158 15.13 2.47 24.27
CA VAL A 158 15.47 3.67 25.08
C VAL A 158 14.32 3.94 26.06
N GLU A 159 14.51 4.88 26.98
CA GLU A 159 13.43 5.30 27.87
C GLU A 159 12.25 5.87 27.03
N GLY A 160 11.05 5.38 27.26
CA GLY A 160 9.83 5.79 26.58
C GLY A 160 9.63 5.23 25.17
N GLY A 161 10.51 4.35 24.64
CA GLY A 161 10.31 3.78 23.32
C GLY A 161 11.56 3.21 22.65
N TYR A 162 11.75 3.57 21.38
CA TYR A 162 12.84 3.06 20.56
C TYR A 162 13.49 4.20 19.76
N ARG A 163 14.80 4.10 19.54
CA ARG A 163 15.54 4.91 18.59
C ARG A 163 15.89 4.07 17.37
N LEU A 164 15.38 4.45 16.21
CA LEU A 164 15.69 3.79 14.93
C LEU A 164 16.92 4.45 14.29
N THR A 165 17.80 3.61 13.71
CA THR A 165 18.96 4.05 12.95
C THR A 165 19.18 3.12 11.77
N GLY A 166 19.27 3.69 10.56
CA GLY A 166 19.45 2.93 9.32
C GLY A 166 18.94 3.70 8.11
N ALA A 167 18.95 3.04 6.96
CA ALA A 167 18.44 3.59 5.71
C ALA A 167 17.63 2.53 4.97
N LYS A 168 16.60 2.99 4.27
CA LYS A 168 15.76 2.18 3.39
C LYS A 168 15.88 2.70 1.97
N MET A 169 15.62 1.86 0.97
CA MET A 169 15.77 2.21 -0.44
C MET A 169 14.61 1.69 -1.27
N TRP A 170 14.26 2.40 -2.33
CA TRP A 170 13.18 2.06 -3.26
C TRP A 170 11.79 2.03 -2.59
N ILE A 171 11.54 2.97 -1.70
CA ILE A 171 10.32 2.98 -0.90
C ILE A 171 9.23 3.80 -1.61
N THR A 172 8.31 3.11 -2.24
CA THR A 172 7.13 3.70 -2.89
C THR A 172 6.37 4.59 -1.91
N ASN A 173 5.92 5.74 -2.36
CA ASN A 173 5.21 6.79 -1.62
C ASN A 173 6.07 7.57 -0.60
N SER A 174 7.27 7.16 -0.24
CA SER A 174 7.99 7.74 0.90
C SER A 174 8.17 9.28 0.84
N PRO A 175 8.40 9.91 -0.33
CA PRO A 175 8.56 11.38 -0.37
C PRO A 175 7.29 12.16 -0.01
N ILE A 176 6.12 11.53 -0.16
CA ILE A 176 4.81 12.14 0.09
C ILE A 176 4.07 11.50 1.28
N ALA A 177 4.68 10.50 1.93
CA ALA A 177 4.04 9.75 3.01
C ALA A 177 3.90 10.56 4.30
N ASP A 178 2.80 10.35 5.00
CA ASP A 178 2.53 10.86 6.35
C ASP A 178 2.83 9.80 7.41
N VAL A 179 2.69 8.50 7.03
CA VAL A 179 2.89 7.34 7.91
C VAL A 179 3.88 6.37 7.27
N PHE A 180 4.85 5.93 8.04
CA PHE A 180 5.93 5.03 7.62
C PHE A 180 5.87 3.75 8.44
N VAL A 181 5.61 2.61 7.82
CA VAL A 181 5.78 1.29 8.45
C VAL A 181 7.20 0.83 8.15
N VAL A 182 8.07 0.87 9.16
CA VAL A 182 9.50 0.60 9.00
C VAL A 182 9.91 -0.65 9.77
N TRP A 183 10.61 -1.54 9.10
CA TRP A 183 11.12 -2.78 9.68
C TRP A 183 12.57 -2.61 10.13
N ALA A 184 12.85 -3.03 11.36
CA ALA A 184 14.18 -2.92 11.97
C ALA A 184 14.44 -4.09 12.91
N LYS A 185 15.70 -4.48 13.09
CA LYS A 185 16.10 -5.44 14.13
C LYS A 185 16.09 -4.75 15.48
N GLU A 186 15.35 -5.32 16.43
CA GLU A 186 15.35 -4.85 17.80
C GLU A 186 16.74 -5.02 18.43
N VAL A 187 17.16 -4.03 19.21
CA VAL A 187 18.43 -4.12 19.97
C VAL A 187 18.10 -3.82 21.43
N SER A 188 18.46 -4.78 22.30
CA SER A 188 18.28 -4.62 23.73
C SER A 188 19.14 -3.48 24.32
N ALA A 189 18.90 -3.10 25.57
CA ALA A 189 19.70 -2.09 26.25
C ALA A 189 21.18 -2.50 26.32
N GLU A 190 21.45 -3.81 26.45
CA GLU A 190 22.81 -4.39 26.53
C GLU A 190 23.47 -4.53 25.15
N GLY A 191 22.76 -4.21 24.05
CA GLY A 191 23.29 -4.26 22.69
C GLY A 191 23.08 -5.56 21.95
N ASN A 192 22.33 -6.53 22.50
CA ASN A 192 22.02 -7.77 21.81
C ASN A 192 21.02 -7.56 20.68
N VAL A 193 21.31 -8.06 19.49
CA VAL A 193 20.43 -8.00 18.32
C VAL A 193 19.39 -9.11 18.41
N GLY A 194 18.13 -8.73 18.41
CA GLY A 194 16.97 -9.61 18.46
C GLY A 194 16.23 -9.70 17.12
N ASP A 195 14.93 -9.94 17.22
CA ASP A 195 14.04 -10.15 16.09
C ASP A 195 13.79 -8.86 15.27
N ILE A 196 13.29 -9.05 14.06
CA ILE A 196 12.76 -7.97 13.24
C ILE A 196 11.38 -7.59 13.76
N ARG A 197 11.15 -6.29 13.94
CA ARG A 197 9.89 -5.70 14.37
C ARG A 197 9.46 -4.60 13.41
N GLY A 198 8.14 -4.37 13.31
CA GLY A 198 7.55 -3.24 12.58
C GLY A 198 7.35 -2.05 13.49
N PHE A 199 7.70 -0.87 13.01
CA PHE A 199 7.56 0.41 13.72
C PHE A 199 6.75 1.37 12.87
N ILE A 200 5.81 2.07 13.49
CA ILE A 200 5.06 3.15 12.83
C ILE A 200 5.76 4.46 13.18
N LEU A 201 6.19 5.19 12.15
CA LEU A 201 6.76 6.52 12.28
C LEU A 201 5.85 7.52 11.58
N GLU A 202 5.88 8.77 12.03
CA GLU A 202 5.09 9.85 11.44
C GLU A 202 6.00 10.88 10.78
N LYS A 203 5.50 11.49 9.72
CA LYS A 203 6.14 12.61 9.04
C LYS A 203 6.47 13.73 10.01
N GLY A 204 7.66 14.32 9.85
CA GLY A 204 8.11 15.43 10.66
C GLY A 204 8.82 15.05 11.97
N TRP A 205 8.93 13.75 12.28
CA TRP A 205 9.76 13.33 13.41
C TRP A 205 11.23 13.66 13.16
N GLU A 206 11.91 14.12 14.20
CA GLU A 206 13.32 14.47 14.13
C GLU A 206 14.17 13.28 13.66
N GLY A 207 15.05 13.52 12.69
CA GLY A 207 15.92 12.50 12.10
C GLY A 207 15.28 11.65 11.00
N LEU A 208 13.98 11.80 10.71
CA LEU A 208 13.31 11.12 9.59
C LEU A 208 13.39 11.98 8.32
N SER A 209 13.95 11.42 7.26
CA SER A 209 13.98 12.04 5.94
C SER A 209 13.64 11.02 4.85
N ALA A 210 12.93 11.44 3.83
CA ALA A 210 12.53 10.62 2.70
C ALA A 210 12.61 11.43 1.39
N PRO A 211 13.82 11.69 0.87
CA PRO A 211 14.00 12.43 -0.37
C PRO A 211 13.52 11.61 -1.57
N ALA A 212 13.06 12.30 -2.62
CA ALA A 212 12.77 11.68 -3.90
C ALA A 212 14.06 11.16 -4.56
N ILE A 213 13.96 10.05 -5.28
CA ILE A 213 15.03 9.53 -6.12
C ILE A 213 14.78 10.10 -7.53
N HIS A 214 15.74 10.80 -8.08
CA HIS A 214 15.68 11.36 -9.43
C HIS A 214 16.61 10.57 -10.35
N GLY A 215 16.13 10.28 -11.57
CA GLY A 215 16.90 9.64 -12.65
C GLY A 215 17.75 10.63 -13.44
#